data_2f51682d9548b235127ba93c75d51776
#
_entry.id   2f51682d9548b235127ba93c75d51776
#
_cell.length_a   1.000
_cell.length_b   1.000
_cell.length_c   1.000
_cell.angle_alpha   90.00
_cell.angle_beta   90.00
_cell.angle_gamma   90.00
#
_symmetry.space_group_name_H-M   'P 1'
#
loop_
_entity.id
_entity.type
_entity.pdbx_description
1 polymer ?
#
loop_
_entity_poly.entity_id
_entity_poly.type
_entity_poly.pdbx_seq_one_letter_code
_entity_poly.pdbx_strand_id
1 'polypeptide(L)'
;MNAEMTPDAPTHQPRLSKGKFILFALIAAGVILAASLSYVFYFKTQTVITHPRRGPIVEAIYGLATATARNKFSFKVGLTKTVQKVHATEGQMVKKGQALMELSDGMRIFAPFAGTVTSLPYNAGENVFSDFPVVIVEDLSDQYMVANLEQQGAIRVKKGMPVKMSFETIREKIYIGTVKTVFPQKGQFVVHIESKEIPNDILPGMTADVSIVVSTKENALLVPIKAIKSGTIQIRRDGHRQKLNLKIGAMDSEWAEIISDNLNENDEIMMSK
;
A
#
# COMPACT_ATOMS: atom_id res chain seq x y z
N MET A 1 -59.20 52.29 -59.85
CA MET A 1 -59.04 51.04 -60.60
C MET A 1 -58.77 50.00 -59.57
N ASN A 2 -59.72 49.09 -59.34
CA ASN A 2 -59.86 48.16 -58.25
C ASN A 2 -58.79 47.04 -58.32
N ALA A 3 -58.20 46.71 -57.15
CA ALA A 3 -57.50 45.46 -56.96
C ALA A 3 -58.14 44.68 -55.77
N GLU A 4 -58.75 43.58 -56.11
CA GLU A 4 -59.51 42.66 -55.27
C GLU A 4 -58.56 41.99 -54.23
N MET A 5 -59.06 42.00 -53.00
CA MET A 5 -58.48 41.33 -51.89
C MET A 5 -59.07 39.88 -51.79
N THR A 6 -58.26 38.87 -52.04
CA THR A 6 -58.67 37.45 -51.83
C THR A 6 -58.63 37.09 -50.38
N PRO A 7 -59.64 36.41 -49.83
CA PRO A 7 -59.65 36.01 -48.40
C PRO A 7 -58.84 34.78 -48.18
N ASP A 8 -58.07 34.85 -47.12
CA ASP A 8 -57.24 33.77 -46.54
C ASP A 8 -58.14 32.61 -46.09
N ALA A 9 -57.70 31.36 -46.43
CA ALA A 9 -58.40 30.15 -46.09
C ALA A 9 -58.03 29.74 -44.62
N PRO A 10 -59.00 29.32 -43.82
CA PRO A 10 -58.76 28.93 -42.45
C PRO A 10 -57.97 27.56 -42.37
N THR A 11 -56.79 27.59 -41.79
CA THR A 11 -56.03 26.40 -41.46
C THR A 11 -56.73 25.61 -40.35
N HIS A 12 -57.33 24.47 -40.73
CA HIS A 12 -57.94 23.52 -39.84
C HIS A 12 -56.81 22.77 -39.01
N GLN A 13 -56.57 23.20 -37.79
CA GLN A 13 -55.80 22.38 -36.83
C GLN A 13 -56.71 21.27 -36.27
N PRO A 14 -56.33 19.99 -36.35
CA PRO A 14 -57.15 18.90 -35.81
C PRO A 14 -57.09 18.97 -34.27
N ARG A 15 -58.17 19.41 -33.64
CA ARG A 15 -58.37 19.28 -32.18
C ARG A 15 -58.54 17.81 -31.83
N LEU A 16 -57.50 17.20 -31.31
CA LEU A 16 -57.63 15.89 -30.68
C LEU A 16 -58.70 15.95 -29.58
N SER A 17 -59.70 15.06 -29.64
CA SER A 17 -60.79 15.01 -28.66
C SER A 17 -60.14 14.73 -27.27
N LYS A 18 -60.60 15.41 -26.22
CA LYS A 18 -60.09 15.27 -24.83
C LYS A 18 -60.02 13.82 -24.34
N GLY A 19 -60.91 12.96 -24.83
CA GLY A 19 -60.87 11.51 -24.50
C GLY A 19 -59.68 10.77 -25.09
N LYS A 20 -59.24 11.11 -26.31
CA LYS A 20 -58.04 10.48 -26.91
C LYS A 20 -56.75 10.94 -26.24
N PHE A 21 -56.72 12.17 -25.74
CA PHE A 21 -55.54 12.70 -24.98
C PHE A 21 -55.43 12.00 -23.62
N ILE A 22 -56.55 11.78 -22.91
CA ILE A 22 -56.55 11.06 -21.62
C ILE A 22 -56.12 9.61 -21.82
N LEU A 23 -56.61 8.94 -22.87
CA LEU A 23 -56.23 7.57 -23.19
C LEU A 23 -54.71 7.46 -23.49
N PHE A 24 -54.17 8.40 -24.26
CA PHE A 24 -52.73 8.45 -24.57
C PHE A 24 -51.87 8.72 -23.33
N ALA A 25 -52.31 9.60 -22.44
CA ALA A 25 -51.64 9.89 -21.17
C ALA A 25 -51.62 8.68 -20.23
N LEU A 26 -52.72 7.91 -20.16
CA LEU A 26 -52.80 6.67 -19.39
C LEU A 26 -51.88 5.55 -19.91
N ILE A 27 -51.82 5.41 -21.26
CA ILE A 27 -50.90 4.45 -21.91
C ILE A 27 -49.44 4.85 -21.65
N ALA A 28 -49.10 6.14 -21.79
CA ALA A 28 -47.73 6.63 -21.51
C ALA A 28 -47.33 6.43 -20.05
N ALA A 29 -48.24 6.72 -19.11
CA ALA A 29 -48.00 6.46 -17.69
C ALA A 29 -47.78 4.96 -17.37
N GLY A 30 -48.57 4.10 -18.03
CA GLY A 30 -48.40 2.62 -17.89
C GLY A 30 -47.07 2.14 -18.45
N VAL A 31 -46.61 2.67 -19.58
CA VAL A 31 -45.29 2.34 -20.15
C VAL A 31 -44.15 2.81 -19.25
N ILE A 32 -44.25 4.04 -18.71
CA ILE A 32 -43.24 4.56 -17.77
C ILE A 32 -43.19 3.72 -16.48
N LEU A 33 -44.36 3.34 -15.96
CA LEU A 33 -44.42 2.47 -14.78
C LEU A 33 -43.83 1.09 -15.06
N ALA A 34 -44.14 0.48 -16.20
CA ALA A 34 -43.59 -0.82 -16.61
C ALA A 34 -42.07 -0.72 -16.84
N ALA A 35 -41.58 0.35 -17.47
CA ALA A 35 -40.16 0.60 -17.68
C ALA A 35 -39.42 0.82 -16.36
N SER A 36 -40.00 1.57 -15.41
CA SER A 36 -39.40 1.80 -14.10
C SER A 36 -39.38 0.52 -13.25
N LEU A 37 -40.44 -0.30 -13.26
CA LEU A 37 -40.44 -1.62 -12.62
C LEU A 37 -39.41 -2.55 -13.26
N SER A 38 -39.31 -2.58 -14.58
CA SER A 38 -38.33 -3.39 -15.32
C SER A 38 -36.90 -2.96 -15.00
N TYR A 39 -36.65 -1.64 -14.91
CA TYR A 39 -35.36 -1.07 -14.53
C TYR A 39 -34.97 -1.48 -13.09
N VAL A 40 -35.87 -1.32 -12.14
CA VAL A 40 -35.66 -1.74 -10.74
C VAL A 40 -35.42 -3.25 -10.63
N PHE A 41 -36.15 -4.05 -11.40
CA PHE A 41 -35.98 -5.51 -11.41
C PHE A 41 -34.66 -5.94 -12.05
N TYR A 42 -34.24 -5.30 -13.15
CA TYR A 42 -32.97 -5.57 -13.83
C TYR A 42 -31.76 -5.26 -12.97
N PHE A 43 -31.78 -4.11 -12.24
CA PHE A 43 -30.67 -3.75 -11.35
C PHE A 43 -30.67 -4.54 -10.03
N LYS A 44 -31.80 -5.10 -9.56
CA LYS A 44 -31.87 -5.90 -8.36
C LYS A 44 -31.34 -7.34 -8.52
N THR A 45 -31.12 -7.84 -9.74
CA THR A 45 -30.89 -9.26 -9.99
C THR A 45 -29.42 -9.67 -10.20
N GLN A 46 -28.43 -8.78 -10.07
CA GLN A 46 -27.04 -9.19 -10.16
C GLN A 46 -26.47 -9.58 -8.78
N THR A 47 -27.01 -10.61 -8.17
CA THR A 47 -26.44 -11.20 -6.96
C THR A 47 -25.51 -12.34 -7.37
N VAL A 48 -24.23 -12.20 -7.07
CA VAL A 48 -23.26 -13.29 -7.19
C VAL A 48 -23.38 -14.18 -5.96
N ILE A 49 -23.56 -15.48 -6.16
CA ILE A 49 -23.61 -16.47 -5.09
C ILE A 49 -22.26 -17.16 -5.01
N THR A 50 -21.72 -17.28 -3.81
CA THR A 50 -20.53 -18.06 -3.51
C THR A 50 -20.72 -18.81 -2.19
N HIS A 51 -19.80 -19.70 -1.84
CA HIS A 51 -19.82 -20.45 -0.60
C HIS A 51 -18.61 -20.10 0.27
N PRO A 52 -18.74 -20.19 1.61
CA PRO A 52 -17.57 -20.23 2.48
C PRO A 52 -16.66 -21.40 2.07
N ARG A 53 -15.38 -21.25 2.21
CA ARG A 53 -14.43 -22.34 1.97
C ARG A 53 -13.43 -22.46 3.09
N ARG A 54 -12.89 -23.65 3.32
CA ARG A 54 -11.72 -23.79 4.17
C ARG A 54 -10.44 -23.70 3.35
N GLY A 55 -9.46 -23.02 3.93
CA GLY A 55 -8.18 -22.85 3.27
C GLY A 55 -7.17 -22.10 4.12
N PRO A 56 -5.93 -22.00 3.62
CA PRO A 56 -4.91 -21.23 4.31
C PRO A 56 -5.21 -19.73 4.21
N ILE A 57 -4.94 -19.03 5.31
CA ILE A 57 -4.92 -17.57 5.35
C ILE A 57 -3.67 -17.08 6.07
N VAL A 58 -3.03 -16.09 5.49
CA VAL A 58 -1.82 -15.47 6.02
C VAL A 58 -2.17 -14.07 6.50
N GLU A 59 -1.97 -13.84 7.78
CA GLU A 59 -2.09 -12.51 8.35
C GLU A 59 -0.71 -11.84 8.34
N ALA A 60 -0.62 -10.66 7.75
CA ALA A 60 0.61 -9.92 7.64
C ALA A 60 0.45 -8.47 8.08
N ILE A 61 1.53 -7.90 8.58
CA ILE A 61 1.67 -6.47 8.86
C ILE A 61 2.46 -5.86 7.72
N TYR A 62 1.85 -4.89 7.07
CA TYR A 62 2.44 -4.18 5.95
C TYR A 62 3.14 -2.91 6.41
N GLY A 63 4.21 -2.54 5.72
CA GLY A 63 4.95 -1.32 5.99
C GLY A 63 5.95 -1.02 4.89
N LEU A 64 6.64 0.10 5.03
CA LEU A 64 7.75 0.49 4.18
C LEU A 64 9.05 0.28 4.94
N ALA A 65 10.03 -0.36 4.31
CA ALA A 65 11.37 -0.52 4.86
C ALA A 65 12.39 0.19 3.98
N THR A 66 13.44 0.72 4.61
CA THR A 66 14.54 1.41 3.94
C THR A 66 15.81 0.57 4.05
N ALA A 67 16.52 0.40 2.94
CA ALA A 67 17.83 -0.24 2.91
C ALA A 67 18.85 0.62 3.66
N THR A 68 19.63 -0.01 4.51
CA THR A 68 20.60 0.67 5.39
C THR A 68 21.90 -0.10 5.38
N ALA A 69 23.01 0.58 5.17
CA ALA A 69 24.34 -0.03 5.27
C ALA A 69 24.61 -0.47 6.72
N ARG A 70 25.13 -1.69 6.90
CA ARG A 70 25.48 -2.19 8.24
C ARG A 70 26.67 -1.46 8.82
N ASN A 71 27.69 -1.20 8.00
CA ASN A 71 28.86 -0.45 8.35
C ASN A 71 28.74 0.96 7.76
N LYS A 72 28.55 1.95 8.65
CA LYS A 72 28.49 3.37 8.31
C LYS A 72 29.42 4.15 9.22
N PHE A 73 30.34 4.86 8.64
CA PHE A 73 31.20 5.82 9.32
C PHE A 73 30.75 7.24 8.97
N SER A 74 30.45 8.04 9.97
CA SER A 74 30.04 9.43 9.82
C SER A 74 30.89 10.27 10.75
N PHE A 75 31.85 11.00 10.19
CA PHE A 75 32.76 11.84 10.96
C PHE A 75 32.19 13.26 11.11
N LYS A 76 32.21 13.76 12.35
CA LYS A 76 31.88 15.15 12.67
C LYS A 76 33.03 15.78 13.43
N VAL A 77 33.24 17.08 13.24
CA VAL A 77 34.21 17.84 14.04
C VAL A 77 33.57 18.29 15.36
N GLY A 78 34.36 18.40 16.43
CA GLY A 78 33.87 18.93 17.72
C GLY A 78 33.85 20.47 17.75
N LEU A 79 34.72 21.12 16.97
CA LEU A 79 34.83 22.58 16.83
C LEU A 79 34.95 22.89 15.35
N THR A 80 34.58 24.12 14.98
CA THR A 80 34.77 24.62 13.62
C THR A 80 36.25 24.53 13.21
N LYS A 81 36.51 23.97 12.06
CA LYS A 81 37.84 23.78 11.47
C LYS A 81 37.81 24.14 10.00
N THR A 82 38.97 24.42 9.44
CA THR A 82 39.10 24.62 7.97
C THR A 82 39.64 23.35 7.34
N VAL A 83 39.12 22.97 6.16
CA VAL A 83 39.64 21.87 5.34
C VAL A 83 40.97 22.33 4.73
N GLN A 84 42.02 21.60 5.04
CA GLN A 84 43.34 21.88 4.43
C GLN A 84 43.48 21.16 3.12
N LYS A 85 43.13 19.88 3.06
CA LYS A 85 43.23 19.06 1.85
C LYS A 85 42.16 17.96 1.82
N VAL A 86 41.64 17.72 0.64
CA VAL A 86 40.75 16.61 0.33
C VAL A 86 41.49 15.56 -0.47
N HIS A 87 41.40 14.29 -0.03
CA HIS A 87 42.14 13.17 -0.62
C HIS A 87 41.22 12.15 -1.30
N ALA A 88 39.89 12.25 -1.12
CA ALA A 88 38.90 11.37 -1.70
C ALA A 88 37.80 12.20 -2.35
N THR A 89 37.00 11.56 -3.18
CA THR A 89 35.80 12.16 -3.81
C THR A 89 34.57 11.38 -3.49
N GLU A 90 33.40 12.03 -3.55
CA GLU A 90 32.11 11.34 -3.44
C GLU A 90 31.99 10.28 -4.54
N GLY A 91 31.40 9.13 -4.19
CA GLY A 91 31.31 7.95 -5.07
C GLY A 91 32.59 7.10 -5.13
N GLN A 92 33.69 7.55 -4.58
CA GLN A 92 34.96 6.80 -4.61
C GLN A 92 34.91 5.62 -3.63
N MET A 93 35.33 4.45 -4.10
CA MET A 93 35.64 3.30 -3.25
C MET A 93 37.00 3.50 -2.57
N VAL A 94 37.00 3.36 -1.25
CA VAL A 94 38.21 3.55 -0.42
C VAL A 94 38.53 2.29 0.36
N LYS A 95 39.81 2.09 0.67
CA LYS A 95 40.31 0.98 1.48
C LYS A 95 40.35 1.40 2.96
N LYS A 96 40.34 0.44 3.86
CA LYS A 96 40.61 0.68 5.29
C LYS A 96 41.98 1.38 5.44
N GLY A 97 42.02 2.48 6.21
CA GLY A 97 43.19 3.27 6.47
C GLY A 97 43.54 4.27 5.35
N GLN A 98 42.75 4.37 4.30
CA GLN A 98 42.97 5.39 3.25
C GLN A 98 42.61 6.78 3.80
N ALA A 99 43.49 7.76 3.55
CA ALA A 99 43.24 9.16 3.92
C ALA A 99 42.05 9.72 3.11
N LEU A 100 41.14 10.40 3.78
CA LEU A 100 39.96 11.02 3.18
C LEU A 100 40.09 12.53 3.12
N MET A 101 40.54 13.14 4.23
CA MET A 101 40.64 14.58 4.38
C MET A 101 41.71 14.95 5.41
N GLU A 102 42.27 16.16 5.30
CA GLU A 102 43.16 16.79 6.29
C GLU A 102 42.58 18.14 6.70
N LEU A 103 42.54 18.42 8.00
CA LEU A 103 42.05 19.64 8.59
C LEU A 103 43.21 20.56 8.98
N SER A 104 42.91 21.85 9.18
CA SER A 104 43.90 22.91 9.45
C SER A 104 44.75 22.74 10.71
N ASP A 105 44.30 21.92 11.64
CA ASP A 105 45.05 21.55 12.87
C ASP A 105 45.97 20.33 12.69
N GLY A 106 46.11 19.84 11.46
CA GLY A 106 46.90 18.65 11.12
C GLY A 106 46.16 17.33 11.34
N MET A 107 44.87 17.37 11.77
CA MET A 107 44.08 16.17 11.93
C MET A 107 43.80 15.55 10.56
N ARG A 108 44.12 14.27 10.40
CA ARG A 108 43.80 13.47 9.22
C ARG A 108 42.68 12.51 9.50
N ILE A 109 41.72 12.49 8.62
CA ILE A 109 40.58 11.59 8.69
C ILE A 109 40.83 10.41 7.76
N PHE A 110 40.74 9.18 8.29
CA PHE A 110 40.99 7.95 7.53
C PHE A 110 39.70 7.10 7.49
N ALA A 111 39.54 6.31 6.44
CA ALA A 111 38.48 5.32 6.35
C ALA A 111 38.71 4.17 7.36
N PRO A 112 37.78 3.89 8.28
CA PRO A 112 37.95 2.83 9.27
C PRO A 112 37.76 1.43 8.71
N PHE A 113 37.10 1.29 7.57
CA PHE A 113 36.87 0.06 6.81
C PHE A 113 36.87 0.37 5.30
N ALA A 114 36.87 -0.69 4.49
CA ALA A 114 36.70 -0.55 3.03
C ALA A 114 35.22 -0.26 2.70
N GLY A 115 34.95 0.75 1.89
CA GLY A 115 33.60 1.16 1.54
C GLY A 115 33.59 2.27 0.49
N THR A 116 32.43 2.87 0.28
CA THR A 116 32.24 3.99 -0.64
C THR A 116 32.05 5.29 0.13
N VAL A 117 32.69 6.36 -0.32
CA VAL A 117 32.44 7.71 0.22
C VAL A 117 31.08 8.17 -0.31
N THR A 118 30.08 8.17 0.57
CA THR A 118 28.69 8.53 0.19
C THR A 118 28.39 10.01 0.39
N SER A 119 29.21 10.72 1.18
CA SER A 119 29.12 12.16 1.33
C SER A 119 30.48 12.75 1.70
N LEU A 120 30.91 13.79 0.98
CA LEU A 120 32.08 14.61 1.26
C LEU A 120 31.90 15.98 0.58
N PRO A 121 30.99 16.82 1.13
CA PRO A 121 30.53 18.04 0.45
C PRO A 121 31.49 19.24 0.56
N TYR A 122 32.69 19.08 1.12
CA TYR A 122 33.61 20.17 1.40
C TYR A 122 34.83 20.14 0.54
N ASN A 123 35.29 21.35 0.13
CA ASN A 123 36.53 21.57 -0.62
C ASN A 123 37.64 22.15 0.28
N ALA A 124 38.89 22.10 -0.22
CA ALA A 124 40.01 22.73 0.46
C ALA A 124 39.76 24.25 0.61
N GLY A 125 40.03 24.77 1.81
CA GLY A 125 39.79 26.17 2.20
C GLY A 125 38.41 26.42 2.83
N GLU A 126 37.47 25.50 2.76
CA GLU A 126 36.13 25.66 3.38
C GLU A 126 36.14 25.35 4.86
N ASN A 127 35.22 25.98 5.59
CA ASN A 127 35.01 25.72 7.02
C ASN A 127 33.98 24.63 7.25
N VAL A 128 34.31 23.69 8.12
CA VAL A 128 33.42 22.60 8.58
C VAL A 128 32.94 22.92 10.00
N PHE A 129 31.66 22.61 10.24
CA PHE A 129 30.96 22.89 11.50
C PHE A 129 30.57 21.61 12.22
N SER A 130 30.41 21.69 13.55
CA SER A 130 30.13 20.51 14.41
C SER A 130 28.78 19.83 14.13
N ASP A 131 27.82 20.53 13.56
CA ASP A 131 26.47 20.03 13.41
C ASP A 131 26.29 19.04 12.25
N PHE A 132 27.17 19.13 11.24
CA PHE A 132 27.06 18.34 10.02
C PHE A 132 28.20 17.33 9.87
N PRO A 133 27.94 16.14 9.31
CA PRO A 133 29.00 15.22 8.93
C PRO A 133 29.93 15.85 7.91
N VAL A 134 31.24 15.70 8.12
CA VAL A 134 32.27 16.16 7.21
C VAL A 134 32.53 15.14 6.12
N VAL A 135 32.48 13.86 6.48
CA VAL A 135 32.61 12.75 5.54
C VAL A 135 31.76 11.58 6.04
N ILE A 136 31.14 10.88 5.08
CA ILE A 136 30.40 9.63 5.31
C ILE A 136 31.00 8.56 4.40
N VAL A 137 31.35 7.41 4.99
CA VAL A 137 31.76 6.20 4.28
C VAL A 137 30.80 5.07 4.66
N GLU A 138 30.27 4.37 3.66
CA GLU A 138 29.34 3.27 3.84
C GLU A 138 29.80 2.02 3.08
N ASP A 139 29.60 0.86 3.71
CA ASP A 139 29.79 -0.43 3.05
C ASP A 139 28.52 -0.79 2.30
N LEU A 140 28.52 -0.57 0.99
CA LEU A 140 27.34 -0.82 0.16
C LEU A 140 27.11 -2.31 -0.12
N SER A 141 28.02 -3.20 0.26
CA SER A 141 27.90 -4.64 0.03
C SER A 141 27.19 -5.39 1.16
N ASP A 142 27.12 -4.82 2.37
CA ASP A 142 26.45 -5.41 3.53
C ASP A 142 25.33 -4.50 4.05
N GLN A 143 24.11 -4.89 3.73
CA GLN A 143 22.91 -4.10 3.99
C GLN A 143 21.87 -4.91 4.76
N TYR A 144 20.99 -4.20 5.43
CA TYR A 144 19.77 -4.72 6.04
C TYR A 144 18.64 -3.72 5.83
N MET A 145 17.39 -4.17 6.01
CA MET A 145 16.22 -3.31 5.86
C MET A 145 15.73 -2.85 7.22
N VAL A 146 15.30 -1.59 7.30
CA VAL A 146 14.75 -0.97 8.50
C VAL A 146 13.32 -0.53 8.20
N ALA A 147 12.36 -1.13 8.89
CA ALA A 147 10.95 -0.74 8.81
C ALA A 147 10.53 0.00 10.09
N ASN A 148 9.67 1.00 9.95
CA ASN A 148 9.03 1.68 11.06
C ASN A 148 7.57 1.25 11.13
N LEU A 149 7.15 0.73 12.29
CA LEU A 149 5.80 0.27 12.52
C LEU A 149 5.11 1.10 13.59
N GLU A 150 3.80 1.24 13.47
CA GLU A 150 2.96 1.75 14.54
C GLU A 150 2.81 0.71 15.68
N GLN A 151 2.43 1.17 16.86
CA GLN A 151 2.33 0.35 18.07
C GLN A 151 1.46 -0.90 17.87
N GLN A 152 0.31 -0.78 17.20
CA GLN A 152 -0.61 -1.91 17.01
C GLN A 152 0.01 -3.03 16.17
N GLY A 153 0.80 -2.69 15.15
CA GLY A 153 1.53 -3.65 14.34
C GLY A 153 2.71 -4.24 15.09
N ALA A 154 3.50 -3.38 15.74
CA ALA A 154 4.76 -3.77 16.37
C ALA A 154 4.60 -4.80 17.51
N ILE A 155 3.53 -4.72 18.30
CA ILE A 155 3.26 -5.65 19.42
C ILE A 155 3.11 -7.11 18.97
N ARG A 156 2.76 -7.31 17.71
CA ARG A 156 2.55 -8.62 17.09
C ARG A 156 3.78 -9.16 16.38
N VAL A 157 4.73 -8.27 16.04
CA VAL A 157 5.96 -8.65 15.34
C VAL A 157 7.00 -9.18 16.34
N LYS A 158 7.55 -10.34 16.03
CA LYS A 158 8.58 -11.00 16.86
C LYS A 158 9.80 -11.37 16.01
N LYS A 159 10.94 -11.48 16.66
CA LYS A 159 12.17 -12.02 16.06
C LYS A 159 11.92 -13.37 15.41
N GLY A 160 12.46 -13.60 14.23
CA GLY A 160 12.36 -14.84 13.46
C GLY A 160 11.16 -14.89 12.51
N MET A 161 10.24 -13.93 12.56
CA MET A 161 9.10 -13.91 11.64
C MET A 161 9.57 -13.67 10.19
N PRO A 162 8.99 -14.40 9.23
CA PRO A 162 9.33 -14.24 7.83
C PRO A 162 8.76 -12.92 7.28
N VAL A 163 9.52 -12.29 6.40
CA VAL A 163 9.18 -11.03 5.75
C VAL A 163 9.29 -11.20 4.25
N LYS A 164 8.25 -10.81 3.54
CA LYS A 164 8.28 -10.66 2.08
C LYS A 164 8.56 -9.19 1.76
N MET A 165 9.46 -8.96 0.81
CA MET A 165 9.87 -7.61 0.41
C MET A 165 9.74 -7.46 -1.09
N SER A 166 9.22 -6.32 -1.55
CA SER A 166 9.12 -5.95 -2.95
C SER A 166 9.71 -4.56 -3.15
N PHE A 167 10.75 -4.46 -3.98
CA PHE A 167 11.36 -3.17 -4.31
C PHE A 167 10.63 -2.55 -5.50
N GLU A 168 10.39 -1.25 -5.45
CA GLU A 168 9.69 -0.55 -6.52
C GLU A 168 10.42 -0.63 -7.87
N THR A 169 11.74 -0.66 -7.82
CA THR A 169 12.61 -0.77 -8.98
C THR A 169 12.63 -2.16 -9.62
N ILE A 170 12.24 -3.22 -8.87
CA ILE A 170 12.27 -4.62 -9.30
C ILE A 170 10.97 -5.30 -8.85
N ARG A 171 9.83 -4.84 -9.37
CA ARG A 171 8.48 -5.26 -8.92
C ARG A 171 8.14 -6.73 -9.18
N GLU A 172 8.80 -7.36 -10.13
CA GLU A 172 8.48 -8.74 -10.54
C GLU A 172 9.01 -9.80 -9.57
N LYS A 173 9.90 -9.42 -8.64
CA LYS A 173 10.54 -10.37 -7.72
C LYS A 173 10.23 -10.03 -6.26
N ILE A 174 9.80 -11.05 -5.53
CA ILE A 174 9.63 -10.99 -4.09
C ILE A 174 10.89 -11.55 -3.43
N TYR A 175 11.48 -10.78 -2.53
CA TYR A 175 12.64 -11.18 -1.75
C TYR A 175 12.20 -11.61 -0.35
N ILE A 176 12.84 -12.62 0.19
CA ILE A 176 12.52 -13.15 1.52
C ILE A 176 13.55 -12.68 2.52
N GLY A 177 13.05 -12.19 3.64
CA GLY A 177 13.85 -11.79 4.79
C GLY A 177 13.29 -12.35 6.10
N THR A 178 13.93 -11.99 7.18
CA THR A 178 13.55 -12.42 8.52
C THR A 178 13.71 -11.26 9.49
N VAL A 179 12.74 -11.08 10.39
CA VAL A 179 12.84 -10.10 11.49
C VAL A 179 14.00 -10.47 12.40
N LYS A 180 15.00 -9.59 12.50
CA LYS A 180 16.14 -9.76 13.41
C LYS A 180 15.84 -9.25 14.81
N THR A 181 15.28 -8.05 14.89
CA THR A 181 14.96 -7.41 16.16
C THR A 181 13.85 -6.38 15.97
N VAL A 182 13.11 -6.13 17.04
CA VAL A 182 12.11 -5.06 17.15
C VAL A 182 12.39 -4.30 18.42
N PHE A 183 12.43 -2.96 18.35
CA PHE A 183 12.68 -2.12 19.50
C PHE A 183 12.04 -0.73 19.36
N PRO A 184 11.69 -0.06 20.47
CA PRO A 184 11.13 1.30 20.43
C PRO A 184 12.23 2.33 20.13
N GLN A 185 11.94 3.29 19.25
CA GLN A 185 12.80 4.44 18.95
C GLN A 185 11.95 5.68 18.66
N LYS A 186 12.12 6.76 19.41
CA LYS A 186 11.46 8.07 19.20
C LYS A 186 9.94 7.97 19.00
N GLY A 187 9.25 7.11 19.78
CA GLY A 187 7.79 6.95 19.71
C GLY A 187 7.27 6.04 18.61
N GLN A 188 8.16 5.48 17.80
CA GLN A 188 7.86 4.45 16.81
C GLN A 188 8.52 3.13 17.19
N PHE A 189 8.19 2.05 16.50
CA PHE A 189 8.82 0.76 16.65
C PHE A 189 9.63 0.44 15.40
N VAL A 190 10.93 0.29 15.60
CA VAL A 190 11.88 -0.03 14.54
C VAL A 190 12.02 -1.54 14.43
N VAL A 191 11.90 -2.05 13.22
CA VAL A 191 12.11 -3.47 12.89
C VAL A 191 13.30 -3.59 11.97
N HIS A 192 14.34 -4.30 12.42
CA HIS A 192 15.46 -4.69 11.56
C HIS A 192 15.12 -6.02 10.88
N ILE A 193 15.25 -6.03 9.56
CA ILE A 193 14.98 -7.18 8.71
C ILE A 193 16.27 -7.57 8.02
N GLU A 194 16.66 -8.82 8.16
CA GLU A 194 17.82 -9.41 7.48
C GLU A 194 17.35 -10.24 6.29
N SER A 195 18.05 -10.13 5.17
CA SER A 195 17.89 -10.99 4.02
C SER A 195 19.25 -11.22 3.36
N LYS A 196 19.47 -12.45 2.90
CA LYS A 196 20.63 -12.81 2.07
C LYS A 196 20.38 -12.58 0.58
N GLU A 197 19.18 -12.19 0.22
CA GLU A 197 18.71 -12.08 -1.15
C GLU A 197 18.64 -10.64 -1.65
N ILE A 198 19.00 -9.64 -0.81
CA ILE A 198 18.99 -8.24 -1.25
C ILE A 198 19.98 -8.08 -2.40
N PRO A 199 19.54 -7.62 -3.59
CA PRO A 199 20.43 -7.41 -4.72
C PRO A 199 21.49 -6.34 -4.44
N ASN A 200 22.67 -6.48 -5.03
CA ASN A 200 23.75 -5.48 -4.91
C ASN A 200 23.39 -4.13 -5.54
N ASP A 201 22.39 -4.10 -6.43
CA ASP A 201 21.90 -2.88 -7.08
C ASP A 201 20.99 -2.05 -6.16
N ILE A 202 20.54 -2.63 -5.04
CA ILE A 202 19.83 -1.89 -4.02
C ILE A 202 20.84 -1.13 -3.18
N LEU A 203 20.72 0.18 -3.17
CA LEU A 203 21.61 1.08 -2.43
C LEU A 203 20.94 1.54 -1.12
N PRO A 204 21.74 1.86 -0.08
CA PRO A 204 21.22 2.50 1.13
C PRO A 204 20.37 3.73 0.81
N GLY A 205 19.21 3.84 1.47
CA GLY A 205 18.21 4.85 1.19
C GLY A 205 17.08 4.40 0.26
N MET A 206 17.26 3.34 -0.53
CA MET A 206 16.18 2.77 -1.33
C MET A 206 15.13 2.07 -0.44
N THR A 207 13.88 2.08 -0.89
CA THR A 207 12.74 1.56 -0.13
C THR A 207 12.15 0.32 -0.75
N ALA A 208 11.56 -0.52 0.11
CA ALA A 208 10.79 -1.69 -0.28
C ALA A 208 9.48 -1.75 0.51
N ASP A 209 8.42 -2.19 -0.14
CA ASP A 209 7.22 -2.63 0.54
C ASP A 209 7.51 -3.94 1.27
N VAL A 210 7.16 -3.99 2.54
CA VAL A 210 7.36 -5.19 3.36
C VAL A 210 6.05 -5.72 3.91
N SER A 211 5.96 -7.05 3.94
CA SER A 211 4.85 -7.80 4.49
C SER A 211 5.41 -8.79 5.52
N ILE A 212 5.25 -8.49 6.82
CA ILE A 212 5.73 -9.31 7.93
C ILE A 212 4.62 -10.30 8.28
N VAL A 213 4.87 -11.59 8.06
CA VAL A 213 3.90 -12.65 8.35
C VAL A 213 3.84 -12.89 9.85
N VAL A 214 2.70 -12.54 10.47
CA VAL A 214 2.50 -12.67 11.92
C VAL A 214 1.72 -13.92 12.32
N SER A 215 0.91 -14.46 11.40
CA SER A 215 0.15 -15.68 11.61
C SER A 215 -0.15 -16.38 10.29
N THR A 216 -0.11 -17.70 10.29
CA THR A 216 -0.59 -18.54 9.18
C THR A 216 -1.54 -19.57 9.76
N LYS A 217 -2.74 -19.69 9.20
CA LYS A 217 -3.73 -20.70 9.57
C LYS A 217 -4.05 -21.53 8.34
N GLU A 218 -3.83 -22.84 8.41
CA GLU A 218 -3.99 -23.72 7.25
C GLU A 218 -5.45 -24.06 6.92
N ASN A 219 -6.34 -24.05 7.91
CA ASN A 219 -7.73 -24.51 7.77
C ASN A 219 -8.74 -23.50 8.34
N ALA A 220 -8.62 -22.24 7.93
CA ALA A 220 -9.57 -21.18 8.32
C ALA A 220 -10.84 -21.24 7.47
N LEU A 221 -11.99 -20.92 8.07
CA LEU A 221 -13.24 -20.71 7.33
C LEU A 221 -13.18 -19.31 6.69
N LEU A 222 -13.18 -19.26 5.37
CA LEU A 222 -12.91 -18.06 4.58
C LEU A 222 -14.16 -17.59 3.85
N VAL A 223 -14.36 -16.28 3.86
CA VAL A 223 -15.35 -15.61 3.00
C VAL A 223 -14.69 -14.49 2.20
N PRO A 224 -15.17 -14.17 0.99
CA PRO A 224 -14.66 -13.04 0.25
C PRO A 224 -14.91 -11.73 1.01
N ILE A 225 -13.89 -10.87 1.12
CA ILE A 225 -14.02 -9.56 1.81
C ILE A 225 -15.14 -8.73 1.20
N LYS A 226 -15.32 -8.81 -0.13
CA LYS A 226 -16.40 -8.10 -0.87
C LYS A 226 -17.81 -8.46 -0.40
N ALA A 227 -17.99 -9.64 0.24
CA ALA A 227 -19.27 -10.06 0.79
C ALA A 227 -19.59 -9.42 2.14
N ILE A 228 -18.58 -8.90 2.83
CA ILE A 228 -18.73 -8.36 4.19
C ILE A 228 -19.08 -6.88 4.10
N LYS A 229 -20.22 -6.51 4.69
CA LYS A 229 -20.68 -5.11 4.79
C LYS A 229 -20.87 -4.74 6.27
N SER A 230 -20.03 -3.81 6.76
CA SER A 230 -20.11 -3.34 8.17
C SER A 230 -20.14 -4.50 9.19
N GLY A 231 -19.24 -5.50 9.03
CA GLY A 231 -19.15 -6.65 9.94
C GLY A 231 -20.26 -7.68 9.80
N THR A 232 -21.10 -7.57 8.77
CA THR A 232 -22.22 -8.48 8.50
C THR A 232 -22.12 -9.10 7.12
N ILE A 233 -22.74 -10.24 6.93
CA ILE A 233 -22.86 -10.93 5.65
C ILE A 233 -24.32 -11.32 5.39
N GLN A 234 -24.74 -11.32 4.14
CA GLN A 234 -26.02 -11.85 3.72
C GLN A 234 -25.82 -13.26 3.20
N ILE A 235 -26.54 -14.19 3.79
CA ILE A 235 -26.54 -15.60 3.37
C ILE A 235 -27.94 -16.06 2.98
N ARG A 236 -27.98 -17.18 2.24
CA ARG A 236 -29.18 -17.99 2.04
C ARG A 236 -28.91 -19.39 2.62
N ARG A 237 -29.74 -19.77 3.60
CA ARG A 237 -29.71 -21.08 4.25
C ARG A 237 -31.11 -21.69 4.14
N ASP A 238 -31.24 -22.89 3.64
CA ASP A 238 -32.52 -23.59 3.45
C ASP A 238 -33.57 -22.74 2.69
N GLY A 239 -33.10 -22.01 1.66
CA GLY A 239 -33.92 -21.12 0.85
C GLY A 239 -34.27 -19.77 1.47
N HIS A 240 -33.98 -19.54 2.75
CA HIS A 240 -34.28 -18.31 3.48
C HIS A 240 -33.08 -17.37 3.55
N ARG A 241 -33.32 -16.08 3.26
CA ARG A 241 -32.30 -15.05 3.39
C ARG A 241 -32.12 -14.64 4.85
N GLN A 242 -30.88 -14.61 5.30
CA GLN A 242 -30.52 -14.21 6.66
C GLN A 242 -29.33 -13.25 6.61
N LYS A 243 -29.30 -12.34 7.59
CA LYS A 243 -28.16 -11.44 7.82
C LYS A 243 -27.45 -11.91 9.07
N LEU A 244 -26.16 -12.27 8.95
CA LEU A 244 -25.35 -12.72 10.07
C LEU A 244 -24.34 -11.65 10.47
N ASN A 245 -24.18 -11.46 11.78
CA ASN A 245 -23.05 -10.71 12.33
C ASN A 245 -21.85 -11.65 12.41
N LEU A 246 -20.72 -11.18 11.91
CA LEU A 246 -19.50 -11.98 11.84
C LEU A 246 -18.47 -11.48 12.84
N LYS A 247 -17.81 -12.42 13.51
CA LYS A 247 -16.55 -12.16 14.19
C LYS A 247 -15.43 -12.51 13.22
N ILE A 248 -14.75 -11.47 12.71
CA ILE A 248 -13.72 -11.57 11.69
C ILE A 248 -12.38 -11.77 12.39
N GLY A 249 -11.55 -12.70 11.87
CA GLY A 249 -10.20 -12.97 12.30
C GLY A 249 -9.16 -12.36 11.36
N ALA A 250 -8.25 -13.20 10.85
CA ALA A 250 -7.24 -12.80 9.87
C ALA A 250 -7.89 -12.38 8.55
N MET A 251 -7.27 -11.43 7.86
CA MET A 251 -7.70 -11.00 6.52
C MET A 251 -6.46 -10.85 5.63
N ASP A 252 -6.63 -11.21 4.36
CA ASP A 252 -5.69 -10.88 3.29
C ASP A 252 -6.32 -9.92 2.27
N SER A 253 -5.86 -9.87 1.03
CA SER A 253 -6.40 -8.98 -0.01
C SER A 253 -7.77 -9.41 -0.56
N GLU A 254 -8.14 -10.68 -0.43
CA GLU A 254 -9.34 -11.26 -1.07
C GLU A 254 -10.27 -11.92 -0.06
N TRP A 255 -9.74 -12.49 1.02
CA TRP A 255 -10.44 -13.35 1.95
C TRP A 255 -10.36 -12.86 3.39
N ALA A 256 -11.41 -13.13 4.14
CA ALA A 256 -11.47 -12.91 5.58
C ALA A 256 -11.80 -14.21 6.30
N GLU A 257 -11.08 -14.50 7.37
CA GLU A 257 -11.37 -15.60 8.27
C GLU A 257 -12.59 -15.27 9.12
N ILE A 258 -13.49 -16.23 9.25
CA ILE A 258 -14.64 -16.14 10.14
C ILE A 258 -14.41 -17.02 11.37
N ILE A 259 -14.42 -16.39 12.53
CA ILE A 259 -14.23 -17.06 13.83
C ILE A 259 -15.56 -17.43 14.49
N SER A 260 -16.67 -16.80 14.05
CA SER A 260 -17.99 -17.05 14.61
C SER A 260 -18.57 -18.38 14.13
N ASP A 261 -19.21 -19.13 15.04
CA ASP A 261 -19.77 -20.47 14.77
C ASP A 261 -21.12 -20.43 14.04
N ASN A 262 -21.60 -19.25 13.64
CA ASN A 262 -22.92 -19.07 13.05
C ASN A 262 -22.95 -19.19 11.51
N LEU A 263 -21.78 -19.39 10.87
CA LEU A 263 -21.64 -19.57 9.43
C LEU A 263 -21.16 -21.01 9.11
N ASN A 264 -21.84 -21.68 8.18
CA ASN A 264 -21.51 -23.02 7.75
C ASN A 264 -20.96 -23.01 6.31
N GLU A 265 -20.20 -24.05 5.94
CA GLU A 265 -19.65 -24.19 4.58
C GLU A 265 -20.71 -24.32 3.49
N ASN A 266 -21.91 -24.84 3.87
CA ASN A 266 -23.04 -25.03 2.95
C ASN A 266 -23.88 -23.76 2.75
N ASP A 267 -23.61 -22.68 3.48
CA ASP A 267 -24.36 -21.44 3.34
C ASP A 267 -24.03 -20.78 2.00
N GLU A 268 -25.03 -20.25 1.33
CA GLU A 268 -24.85 -19.47 0.12
C GLU A 268 -24.67 -18.00 0.46
N ILE A 269 -23.48 -17.47 0.19
CA ILE A 269 -23.15 -16.07 0.39
C ILE A 269 -23.66 -15.25 -0.79
N MET A 270 -24.45 -14.21 -0.49
CA MET A 270 -24.99 -13.30 -1.49
C MET A 270 -24.18 -12.00 -1.55
N MET A 271 -23.53 -11.77 -2.71
CA MET A 271 -22.80 -10.53 -2.98
C MET A 271 -23.53 -9.70 -4.03
N SER A 272 -23.62 -8.39 -3.82
CA SER A 272 -23.99 -7.47 -4.91
C SER A 272 -22.77 -7.27 -5.82
N LYS A 273 -22.99 -7.35 -7.11
CA LYS A 273 -21.94 -7.04 -8.11
C LYS A 273 -21.55 -5.57 -8.09
#